data_1317ca3f3ec3a08b60091eec4976491f
#
_entry.id   1317ca3f3ec3a08b60091eec4976491f
#
_cell.length_a   1.000
_cell.length_b   1.000
_cell.length_c   1.000
_cell.angle_alpha   90.00
_cell.angle_beta   90.00
_cell.angle_gamma   90.00
#
_symmetry.space_group_name_H-M   'P 1'
#
loop_
_entity.id
_entity.type
_entity.pdbx_description
1 polymer ?
#
loop_
_entity_poly.entity_id
_entity_poly.type
_entity_poly.pdbx_seq_one_letter_code
_entity_poly.pdbx_strand_id
1 'polypeptide(L)'
;VMKQNPLFSVLQPSGARGNACIGYAHYADTAKINKYLAMPQIKGIFPPELKPMWTVKGSQWAGENIFELVAIKATSRDGKAPLDGGVVTDARVQYGNNGSPEVSMSMNAEGANTWARMTKDNIGKQIAIVLDGMVYSYPTVQSEISGGSSQITGNFTVEEAEDLANVLKSGKLPAPATIIQEQVVGPSLGAESINAGLISFVIAFILVLLYMILFYRGAGLVADIALLCNVVLLFGTLVSFGAVLTLPGIAGLVLTLGMAV
;
A
#
# COMPACT_ATOMS: atom_id res chain seq x y z
N VAL A 1 8.88 -7.48 37.21
CA VAL A 1 9.17 -6.50 36.13
C VAL A 1 7.90 -6.18 35.35
N MET A 2 7.08 -7.17 34.91
CA MET A 2 5.86 -6.95 34.10
C MET A 2 4.77 -6.11 34.82
N LYS A 3 4.61 -6.19 36.13
CA LYS A 3 3.62 -5.37 36.88
C LYS A 3 4.07 -3.94 37.12
N GLN A 4 5.37 -3.66 37.08
CA GLN A 4 5.93 -2.31 37.34
C GLN A 4 6.09 -1.48 36.07
N ASN A 5 6.28 -2.10 34.90
CA ASN A 5 6.48 -1.43 33.61
C ASN A 5 5.74 -2.15 32.50
N PRO A 6 4.44 -1.92 32.35
CA PRO A 6 3.63 -2.60 31.33
C PRO A 6 4.05 -2.31 29.89
N LEU A 7 4.69 -1.16 29.65
CA LEU A 7 5.22 -0.79 28.33
C LEU A 7 6.38 -1.74 27.93
N PHE A 8 7.30 -2.05 28.83
CA PHE A 8 8.43 -2.93 28.54
C PHE A 8 8.07 -4.42 28.41
N SER A 9 6.81 -4.78 28.67
CA SER A 9 6.34 -6.14 28.37
C SER A 9 6.02 -6.35 26.89
N VAL A 10 5.79 -5.28 26.14
CA VAL A 10 5.40 -5.28 24.73
C VAL A 10 6.35 -4.49 23.83
N LEU A 11 7.12 -3.54 24.39
CA LEU A 11 8.16 -2.76 23.71
C LEU A 11 9.53 -3.18 24.22
N GLN A 12 10.35 -3.73 23.37
CA GLN A 12 11.75 -4.05 23.67
C GLN A 12 12.61 -2.80 23.45
N PRO A 13 13.23 -2.22 24.50
CA PRO A 13 14.02 -1.01 24.35
C PRO A 13 15.21 -1.21 23.41
N SER A 14 15.48 -0.22 22.57
CA SER A 14 16.72 -0.16 21.81
C SER A 14 17.88 0.15 22.76
N GLY A 15 18.84 -0.76 22.89
CA GLY A 15 20.01 -0.54 23.74
C GLY A 15 21.05 0.45 23.18
N ALA A 16 20.86 0.96 21.97
CA ALA A 16 21.82 1.80 21.27
C ALA A 16 21.69 3.26 21.70
N ARG A 17 22.70 3.78 22.39
CA ARG A 17 22.79 5.21 22.70
C ARG A 17 23.08 6.02 21.43
N GLY A 18 22.33 7.10 21.21
CA GLY A 18 22.53 8.00 20.06
C GLY A 18 21.75 7.60 18.80
N ASN A 19 20.98 6.51 18.83
CA ASN A 19 20.06 6.15 17.77
C ASN A 19 18.67 6.76 18.04
N ALA A 20 17.97 7.18 16.98
CA ALA A 20 16.61 7.68 17.07
C ALA A 20 15.58 6.57 17.40
N CYS A 21 15.94 5.29 17.26
CA CYS A 21 15.09 4.16 17.61
C CYS A 21 14.94 4.04 19.13
N ILE A 22 13.71 4.16 19.62
CA ILE A 22 13.34 3.99 21.03
C ILE A 22 13.29 2.52 21.40
N GLY A 23 12.75 1.69 20.51
CA GLY A 23 12.58 0.27 20.76
C GLY A 23 11.88 -0.45 19.64
N TYR A 24 11.74 -1.75 19.82
CA TYR A 24 11.19 -2.71 18.87
C TYR A 24 9.91 -3.33 19.43
N ALA A 25 8.93 -3.53 18.59
CA ALA A 25 7.71 -4.23 18.97
C ALA A 25 7.14 -5.07 17.83
N HIS A 26 6.46 -6.15 18.20
CA HIS A 26 5.73 -6.94 17.23
C HIS A 26 4.55 -6.14 16.68
N TYR A 27 4.26 -6.29 15.40
CA TYR A 27 3.16 -5.63 14.69
C TYR A 27 1.83 -5.67 15.47
N ALA A 28 1.47 -6.84 16.04
CA ALA A 28 0.22 -7.01 16.79
C ALA A 28 0.14 -6.13 18.06
N ASP A 29 1.29 -5.71 18.62
CA ASP A 29 1.34 -4.92 19.85
C ASP A 29 1.43 -3.41 19.59
N THR A 30 1.63 -2.97 18.35
CA THR A 30 1.78 -1.55 17.99
C THR A 30 0.59 -0.69 18.43
N ALA A 31 -0.64 -1.20 18.21
CA ALA A 31 -1.87 -0.52 18.63
C ALA A 31 -1.96 -0.34 20.16
N LYS A 32 -1.50 -1.35 20.91
CA LYS A 32 -1.48 -1.34 22.36
C LYS A 32 -0.45 -0.35 22.91
N ILE A 33 0.73 -0.31 22.29
CA ILE A 33 1.79 0.66 22.61
C ILE A 33 1.31 2.08 22.33
N ASN A 34 0.70 2.34 21.17
CA ASN A 34 0.13 3.63 20.84
C ASN A 34 -0.90 4.10 21.87
N LYS A 35 -1.73 3.18 22.36
CA LYS A 35 -2.69 3.47 23.44
C LYS A 35 -2.01 3.87 24.75
N TYR A 36 -0.91 3.22 25.12
CA TYR A 36 -0.11 3.59 26.28
C TYR A 36 0.55 4.96 26.10
N LEU A 37 1.17 5.23 24.95
CA LEU A 37 1.81 6.52 24.66
C LEU A 37 0.83 7.69 24.57
N ALA A 38 -0.43 7.43 24.20
CA ALA A 38 -1.49 8.44 24.15
C ALA A 38 -2.07 8.80 25.51
N MET A 39 -1.76 8.07 26.60
CA MET A 39 -2.26 8.36 27.95
C MET A 39 -1.79 9.74 28.40
N PRO A 40 -2.66 10.60 28.96
CA PRO A 40 -2.30 11.95 29.39
C PRO A 40 -1.13 11.99 30.38
N GLN A 41 -1.06 10.99 31.26
CA GLN A 41 0.00 10.84 32.26
C GLN A 41 1.38 10.60 31.64
N ILE A 42 1.44 9.84 30.54
CA ILE A 42 2.69 9.52 29.82
C ILE A 42 3.04 10.66 28.87
N LYS A 43 2.04 11.21 28.18
CA LYS A 43 2.22 12.33 27.24
C LYS A 43 2.81 13.58 27.93
N GLY A 44 2.49 13.81 29.23
CA GLY A 44 3.03 14.90 30.02
C GLY A 44 4.50 14.73 30.43
N ILE A 45 5.04 13.52 30.37
CA ILE A 45 6.46 13.21 30.71
C ILE A 45 7.39 13.53 29.53
N PHE A 46 6.88 13.38 28.29
CA PHE A 46 7.68 13.61 27.09
C PHE A 46 7.74 15.09 26.73
N PRO A 47 8.87 15.56 26.17
CA PRO A 47 8.93 16.88 25.57
C PRO A 47 7.83 17.06 24.52
N PRO A 48 7.18 18.22 24.43
CA PRO A 48 6.09 18.46 23.47
C PRO A 48 6.53 18.34 22.00
N GLU A 49 7.83 18.45 21.76
CA GLU A 49 8.46 18.29 20.45
C GLU A 49 8.62 16.84 20.02
N LEU A 50 8.48 15.89 20.95
CA LEU A 50 8.69 14.46 20.66
C LEU A 50 7.43 13.85 20.04
N LYS A 51 7.59 13.29 18.84
CA LYS A 51 6.60 12.48 18.16
C LYS A 51 7.15 11.08 17.91
N PRO A 52 6.70 10.07 18.67
CA PRO A 52 7.05 8.69 18.35
C PRO A 52 6.30 8.24 17.09
N MET A 53 7.01 7.66 16.14
CA MET A 53 6.46 7.16 14.89
C MET A 53 7.02 5.77 14.59
N TRP A 54 6.19 4.91 13.98
CA TRP A 54 6.58 3.56 13.56
C TRP A 54 7.24 3.57 12.19
N THR A 55 8.15 2.63 11.98
CA THR A 55 8.68 2.36 10.63
C THR A 55 7.63 1.68 9.77
N VAL A 56 7.66 1.89 8.45
CA VAL A 56 6.77 1.25 7.48
C VAL A 56 7.07 -0.23 7.35
N LYS A 57 8.35 -0.59 7.39
CA LYS A 57 8.82 -1.97 7.26
C LYS A 57 9.33 -2.50 8.57
N GLY A 58 9.29 -3.81 8.72
CA GLY A 58 9.90 -4.50 9.84
C GLY A 58 11.40 -4.26 9.91
N SER A 59 11.95 -4.42 11.09
CA SER A 59 13.38 -4.24 11.32
C SER A 59 14.19 -5.32 10.60
N GLN A 60 15.16 -4.92 9.79
CA GLN A 60 16.09 -5.85 9.13
C GLN A 60 16.86 -6.75 10.10
N TRP A 61 17.03 -6.30 11.36
CA TRP A 61 17.78 -6.99 12.40
C TRP A 61 16.92 -7.87 13.30
N ALA A 62 15.66 -7.48 13.52
CA ALA A 62 14.77 -8.13 14.48
C ALA A 62 13.72 -9.03 13.83
N GLY A 63 13.51 -8.92 12.53
CA GLY A 63 12.58 -9.73 11.74
C GLY A 63 11.45 -8.92 11.10
N GLU A 64 10.86 -9.46 10.06
CA GLU A 64 9.84 -8.79 9.21
C GLU A 64 8.60 -8.32 9.97
N ASN A 65 8.22 -8.99 11.06
CA ASN A 65 7.04 -8.66 11.87
C ASN A 65 7.36 -7.75 13.07
N ILE A 66 8.60 -7.28 13.20
CA ILE A 66 9.06 -6.43 14.30
C ILE A 66 9.35 -5.04 13.76
N PHE A 67 8.55 -4.07 14.20
CA PHE A 67 8.65 -2.68 13.77
C PHE A 67 9.44 -1.84 14.78
N GLU A 68 10.10 -0.81 14.28
CA GLU A 68 10.88 0.12 15.08
C GLU A 68 10.03 1.34 15.45
N LEU A 69 10.07 1.70 16.73
CA LEU A 69 9.51 2.95 17.22
C LEU A 69 10.60 4.00 17.24
N VAL A 70 10.45 5.03 16.41
CA VAL A 70 11.45 6.08 16.20
C VAL A 70 11.01 7.37 16.87
N ALA A 71 11.92 8.03 17.59
CA ALA A 71 11.72 9.33 18.22
C ALA A 71 11.93 10.45 17.19
N ILE A 72 10.86 11.08 16.72
CA ILE A 72 10.95 12.21 15.81
C ILE A 72 10.86 13.51 16.60
N LYS A 73 11.80 14.44 16.38
CA LYS A 73 11.74 15.79 16.90
C LYS A 73 10.98 16.69 15.92
N ALA A 74 9.78 17.10 16.31
CA ALA A 74 9.01 18.09 15.55
C ALA A 74 9.49 19.50 15.91
N THR A 75 10.29 20.11 15.05
CA THR A 75 10.88 21.45 15.27
C THR A 75 9.90 22.58 15.02
N SER A 76 8.84 22.36 14.26
CA SER A 76 7.81 23.36 13.97
C SER A 76 6.74 23.40 15.04
N ARG A 77 6.26 24.59 15.40
CA ARG A 77 5.18 24.83 16.36
C ARG A 77 3.86 24.15 15.94
N ASP A 78 3.65 24.02 14.62
CA ASP A 78 2.48 23.38 14.02
C ASP A 78 2.67 21.85 13.87
N GLY A 79 3.83 21.34 14.29
CA GLY A 79 4.18 19.92 14.15
C GLY A 79 4.36 19.45 12.71
N LYS A 80 4.49 20.38 11.75
CA LYS A 80 4.80 20.08 10.36
C LYS A 80 6.28 19.82 10.17
N ALA A 81 6.62 19.05 9.15
CA ALA A 81 8.01 18.85 8.74
C ALA A 81 8.62 20.18 8.28
N PRO A 82 9.90 20.46 8.61
CA PRO A 82 10.59 21.67 8.12
C PRO A 82 10.79 21.68 6.61
N LEU A 83 10.80 20.51 5.99
CA LEU A 83 10.87 20.30 4.56
C LEU A 83 9.67 19.47 4.11
N ASP A 84 8.90 19.98 3.18
CA ASP A 84 7.75 19.27 2.57
C ASP A 84 8.23 18.49 1.33
N GLY A 85 7.64 17.32 1.09
CA GLY A 85 7.94 16.49 -0.10
C GLY A 85 7.71 17.20 -1.42
N GLY A 86 6.87 18.24 -1.48
CA GLY A 86 6.63 19.04 -2.68
C GLY A 86 7.83 19.81 -3.23
N VAL A 87 8.94 19.93 -2.48
CA VAL A 87 10.18 20.52 -2.96
C VAL A 87 11.08 19.54 -3.71
N VAL A 88 10.79 18.24 -3.63
CA VAL A 88 11.51 17.20 -4.37
C VAL A 88 11.06 17.24 -5.83
N THR A 89 12.00 17.45 -6.74
CA THR A 89 11.74 17.54 -8.18
C THR A 89 11.97 16.22 -8.90
N ASP A 90 12.91 15.41 -8.43
CA ASP A 90 13.20 14.09 -8.97
C ASP A 90 13.78 13.17 -7.88
N ALA A 91 13.48 11.89 -7.99
CA ALA A 91 14.09 10.84 -7.18
C ALA A 91 14.22 9.56 -8.00
N ARG A 92 15.38 8.90 -7.93
CA ARG A 92 15.68 7.69 -8.70
C ARG A 92 16.66 6.80 -7.98
N VAL A 93 16.57 5.51 -8.28
CA VAL A 93 17.56 4.53 -7.83
C VAL A 93 18.86 4.72 -8.62
N GLN A 94 19.97 4.70 -7.93
CA GLN A 94 21.31 4.64 -8.48
C GLN A 94 22.08 3.51 -7.80
N TYR A 95 23.17 3.07 -8.41
CA TYR A 95 24.03 2.08 -7.80
C TYR A 95 25.31 2.78 -7.35
N GLY A 96 25.62 2.65 -6.08
CA GLY A 96 26.86 3.17 -5.49
C GLY A 96 28.10 2.44 -6.03
N ASN A 97 29.27 2.93 -5.66
CA ASN A 97 30.55 2.35 -6.09
C ASN A 97 30.71 0.87 -5.68
N ASN A 98 29.96 0.41 -4.67
CA ASN A 98 29.98 -0.95 -4.18
C ASN A 98 28.90 -1.83 -4.86
N GLY A 99 28.18 -1.30 -5.84
CA GLY A 99 27.05 -1.98 -6.48
C GLY A 99 25.79 -2.06 -5.63
N SER A 100 25.76 -1.46 -4.42
CA SER A 100 24.57 -1.41 -3.58
C SER A 100 23.57 -0.37 -4.10
N PRO A 101 22.25 -0.65 -4.02
CA PRO A 101 21.22 0.31 -4.41
C PRO A 101 21.23 1.52 -3.47
N GLU A 102 21.17 2.70 -4.04
CA GLU A 102 21.10 3.99 -3.36
C GLU A 102 20.00 4.83 -3.99
N VAL A 103 19.41 5.76 -3.24
CA VAL A 103 18.41 6.68 -3.78
C VAL A 103 19.00 8.06 -3.93
N SER A 104 19.05 8.57 -5.17
CA SER A 104 19.41 9.94 -5.47
C SER A 104 18.14 10.77 -5.57
N MET A 105 18.10 11.92 -4.88
CA MET A 105 17.00 12.87 -4.98
C MET A 105 17.52 14.27 -5.31
N SER A 106 16.71 15.03 -6.04
CA SER A 106 16.98 16.43 -6.39
C SER A 106 15.82 17.31 -5.91
N MET A 107 16.15 18.52 -5.51
CA MET A 107 15.21 19.49 -4.96
C MET A 107 15.21 20.79 -5.77
N ASN A 108 14.12 21.54 -5.66
CA ASN A 108 14.08 22.91 -6.18
C ASN A 108 14.98 23.84 -5.32
N ALA A 109 15.15 25.10 -5.75
CA ALA A 109 16.03 26.06 -5.09
C ALA A 109 15.63 26.35 -3.63
N GLU A 110 14.35 26.40 -3.32
CA GLU A 110 13.83 26.64 -1.99
C GLU A 110 14.14 25.43 -1.07
N GLY A 111 13.87 24.23 -1.57
CA GLY A 111 14.18 22.98 -0.89
C GLY A 111 15.67 22.82 -0.63
N ALA A 112 16.51 23.13 -1.64
CA ALA A 112 17.96 23.06 -1.52
C ALA A 112 18.51 23.96 -0.39
N ASN A 113 18.02 25.19 -0.27
CA ASN A 113 18.43 26.10 0.80
C ASN A 113 18.00 25.61 2.19
N THR A 114 16.78 25.12 2.30
CA THR A 114 16.27 24.56 3.56
C THR A 114 17.01 23.28 3.94
N TRP A 115 17.28 22.42 2.95
CA TRP A 115 18.02 21.18 3.14
C TRP A 115 19.47 21.41 3.57
N ALA A 116 20.15 22.38 2.94
CA ALA A 116 21.52 22.76 3.33
C ALA A 116 21.58 23.15 4.81
N ARG A 117 20.68 24.03 5.26
CA ARG A 117 20.62 24.44 6.66
C ARG A 117 20.29 23.28 7.57
N MET A 118 19.29 22.45 7.21
CA MET A 118 18.85 21.33 8.02
C MET A 118 19.95 20.26 8.16
N THR A 119 20.66 19.97 7.07
CA THR A 119 21.78 19.02 7.11
C THR A 119 22.98 19.56 7.88
N LYS A 120 23.31 20.86 7.74
CA LYS A 120 24.36 21.52 8.53
C LYS A 120 24.11 21.44 10.04
N ASP A 121 22.88 21.74 10.47
CA ASP A 121 22.51 21.76 11.91
C ASP A 121 22.40 20.36 12.52
N ASN A 122 22.35 19.32 11.68
CA ASN A 122 22.15 17.94 12.10
C ASN A 122 23.26 16.98 11.63
N ILE A 123 24.46 17.46 11.39
CA ILE A 123 25.62 16.60 11.07
C ILE A 123 25.81 15.57 12.21
N GLY A 124 25.97 14.29 11.87
CA GLY A 124 26.10 13.18 12.80
C GLY A 124 24.77 12.74 13.44
N LYS A 125 23.65 13.42 13.14
CA LYS A 125 22.31 13.03 13.59
C LYS A 125 21.51 12.43 12.44
N GLN A 126 20.38 11.84 12.77
CA GLN A 126 19.48 11.20 11.81
C GLN A 126 18.38 12.16 11.38
N ILE A 127 18.06 12.17 10.07
CA ILE A 127 16.92 12.88 9.52
C ILE A 127 15.93 11.84 9.00
N ALA A 128 14.70 11.88 9.50
CA ALA A 128 13.68 10.94 9.12
C ALA A 128 12.91 11.38 7.88
N ILE A 129 12.67 10.45 6.97
CA ILE A 129 11.75 10.57 5.85
C ILE A 129 10.43 9.97 6.29
N VAL A 130 9.41 10.82 6.41
CA VAL A 130 8.09 10.44 6.93
C VAL A 130 7.04 10.64 5.86
N LEU A 131 6.19 9.64 5.64
CA LEU A 131 5.00 9.73 4.80
C LEU A 131 3.82 9.10 5.55
N ASP A 132 2.67 9.74 5.51
CA ASP A 132 1.42 9.30 6.16
C ASP A 132 1.59 8.93 7.65
N GLY A 133 2.48 9.64 8.35
CA GLY A 133 2.74 9.42 9.77
C GLY A 133 3.61 8.21 10.10
N MET A 134 4.21 7.57 9.10
CA MET A 134 5.14 6.44 9.24
C MET A 134 6.53 6.78 8.72
N VAL A 135 7.56 6.22 9.34
CA VAL A 135 8.95 6.45 8.96
C VAL A 135 9.38 5.45 7.90
N TYR A 136 9.75 5.94 6.73
CA TYR A 136 10.28 5.12 5.64
C TYR A 136 11.77 4.84 5.79
N SER A 137 12.53 5.86 6.17
CA SER A 137 13.97 5.76 6.40
C SER A 137 14.42 6.91 7.31
N TYR A 138 15.54 6.73 8.02
CA TYR A 138 16.11 7.76 8.89
C TYR A 138 17.65 7.76 8.81
N PRO A 139 18.23 8.09 7.63
CA PRO A 139 19.67 8.07 7.42
C PRO A 139 20.40 9.10 8.28
N THR A 140 21.66 8.80 8.60
CA THR A 140 22.54 9.71 9.32
C THR A 140 23.18 10.72 8.36
N VAL A 141 23.12 12.01 8.72
CA VAL A 141 23.73 13.08 7.96
C VAL A 141 25.26 13.03 8.11
N GLN A 142 25.97 12.89 7.00
CA GLN A 142 27.42 12.82 7.00
C GLN A 142 28.07 14.23 6.90
N SER A 143 27.46 15.11 6.10
CA SER A 143 27.98 16.46 5.86
C SER A 143 26.84 17.41 5.43
N GLU A 144 27.12 18.71 5.41
CA GLU A 144 26.23 19.71 4.81
C GLU A 144 26.04 19.43 3.32
N ILE A 145 24.77 19.47 2.86
CA ILE A 145 24.39 19.21 1.46
C ILE A 145 23.81 20.50 0.88
N SER A 146 24.67 21.30 0.23
CA SER A 146 24.30 22.63 -0.28
C SER A 146 23.79 22.62 -1.73
N GLY A 147 24.02 21.53 -2.48
CA GLY A 147 23.78 21.47 -3.93
C GLY A 147 22.35 21.12 -4.37
N GLY A 148 21.40 20.92 -3.44
CA GLY A 148 20.01 20.51 -3.76
C GLY A 148 19.89 19.09 -4.31
N SER A 149 20.99 18.37 -4.44
CA SER A 149 21.03 16.95 -4.77
C SER A 149 21.54 16.16 -3.56
N SER A 150 20.90 15.08 -3.20
CA SER A 150 21.23 14.26 -2.05
C SER A 150 21.21 12.79 -2.42
N GLN A 151 22.11 12.03 -1.81
CA GLN A 151 22.15 10.57 -1.92
C GLN A 151 21.79 9.95 -0.56
N ILE A 152 20.84 9.04 -0.59
CA ILE A 152 20.42 8.26 0.56
C ILE A 152 21.04 6.88 0.40
N THR A 153 22.03 6.61 1.21
CA THR A 153 22.73 5.33 1.25
C THR A 153 22.23 4.49 2.41
N GLY A 154 22.21 3.18 2.23
CA GLY A 154 21.79 2.23 3.27
C GLY A 154 21.87 0.80 2.75
N ASN A 155 21.53 -0.17 3.60
CA ASN A 155 21.37 -1.57 3.17
C ASN A 155 20.01 -1.78 2.51
N PHE A 156 19.77 -1.10 1.39
CA PHE A 156 18.52 -1.25 0.65
C PHE A 156 18.58 -2.48 -0.27
N THR A 157 17.47 -3.20 -0.37
CA THR A 157 17.22 -4.04 -1.53
C THR A 157 16.84 -3.16 -2.73
N VAL A 158 16.87 -3.69 -3.93
CA VAL A 158 16.46 -2.94 -5.14
C VAL A 158 15.01 -2.47 -5.00
N GLU A 159 14.12 -3.33 -4.54
CA GLU A 159 12.71 -3.03 -4.31
C GLU A 159 12.52 -1.90 -3.27
N GLU A 160 13.27 -1.94 -2.19
CA GLU A 160 13.21 -0.89 -1.15
C GLU A 160 13.69 0.47 -1.64
N ALA A 161 14.74 0.47 -2.46
CA ALA A 161 15.24 1.70 -3.07
C ALA A 161 14.24 2.26 -4.09
N GLU A 162 13.58 1.41 -4.88
CA GLU A 162 12.53 1.81 -5.82
C GLU A 162 11.31 2.37 -5.08
N ASP A 163 10.84 1.70 -4.04
CA ASP A 163 9.74 2.19 -3.20
C ASP A 163 10.05 3.56 -2.62
N LEU A 164 11.25 3.73 -2.03
CA LEU A 164 11.68 5.00 -1.45
C LEU A 164 11.79 6.10 -2.52
N ALA A 165 12.33 5.79 -3.69
CA ALA A 165 12.41 6.74 -4.80
C ALA A 165 11.02 7.17 -5.28
N ASN A 166 10.07 6.22 -5.41
CA ASN A 166 8.70 6.50 -5.80
C ASN A 166 7.98 7.37 -4.75
N VAL A 167 8.16 7.08 -3.46
CA VAL A 167 7.62 7.88 -2.35
C VAL A 167 8.15 9.31 -2.38
N LEU A 168 9.45 9.49 -2.55
CA LEU A 168 10.07 10.81 -2.65
C LEU A 168 9.60 11.59 -3.89
N LYS A 169 9.49 10.91 -5.03
CA LYS A 169 9.05 11.51 -6.30
C LYS A 169 7.56 11.87 -6.29
N SER A 170 6.72 11.10 -5.62
CA SER A 170 5.29 11.39 -5.51
C SER A 170 5.02 12.67 -4.72
N GLY A 171 5.96 13.08 -3.86
CA GLY A 171 5.84 14.26 -3.04
C GLY A 171 4.61 14.21 -2.14
N LYS A 172 4.15 15.39 -1.73
CA LYS A 172 2.89 15.53 -1.00
C LYS A 172 1.74 15.58 -2.00
N LEU A 173 0.81 14.64 -1.88
CA LEU A 173 -0.46 14.74 -2.60
C LEU A 173 -1.14 16.08 -2.24
N PRO A 174 -1.65 16.84 -3.21
CA PRO A 174 -2.29 18.15 -2.97
C PRO A 174 -3.49 18.07 -2.03
N ALA A 175 -4.10 16.90 -1.92
CA ALA A 175 -5.17 16.60 -0.99
C ALA A 175 -4.97 15.20 -0.41
N PRO A 176 -5.25 14.98 0.90
CA PRO A 176 -5.19 13.64 1.46
C PRO A 176 -6.25 12.77 0.79
N ALA A 177 -5.80 11.70 0.16
CA ALA A 177 -6.70 10.67 -0.37
C ALA A 177 -7.18 9.82 0.80
N THR A 178 -8.45 9.94 1.17
CA THR A 178 -9.08 9.02 2.12
C THR A 178 -9.79 7.92 1.34
N ILE A 179 -9.52 6.67 1.71
CA ILE A 179 -10.29 5.54 1.19
C ILE A 179 -11.69 5.66 1.79
N ILE A 180 -12.67 6.07 0.95
CA ILE A 180 -14.06 6.25 1.38
C ILE A 180 -14.74 4.88 1.46
N GLN A 181 -14.37 3.95 0.59
CA GLN A 181 -14.91 2.61 0.56
C GLN A 181 -13.87 1.63 0.02
N GLU A 182 -13.59 0.60 0.76
CA GLU A 182 -12.81 -0.56 0.31
C GLU A 182 -13.77 -1.74 0.21
N GLN A 183 -13.97 -2.26 -0.99
CA GLN A 183 -14.81 -3.41 -1.24
C GLN A 183 -13.92 -4.59 -1.66
N VAL A 184 -13.50 -5.37 -0.68
CA VAL A 184 -12.75 -6.61 -0.93
C VAL A 184 -13.76 -7.71 -1.25
N VAL A 185 -13.95 -7.97 -2.53
CA VAL A 185 -14.72 -9.14 -2.98
C VAL A 185 -13.77 -10.35 -2.93
N GLY A 186 -13.92 -11.17 -1.89
CA GLY A 186 -13.16 -12.41 -1.77
C GLY A 186 -13.45 -13.36 -2.95
N PRO A 187 -12.46 -14.18 -3.38
CA PRO A 187 -12.63 -15.15 -4.48
C PRO A 187 -13.81 -16.10 -4.31
N SER A 188 -14.14 -16.42 -3.06
CA SER A 188 -15.30 -17.28 -2.71
C SER A 188 -16.65 -16.66 -3.02
N LEU A 189 -16.85 -15.37 -2.74
CA LEU A 189 -18.10 -14.66 -3.03
C LEU A 189 -18.32 -14.50 -4.55
N GLY A 190 -17.25 -14.28 -5.31
CA GLY A 190 -17.30 -14.25 -6.77
C GLY A 190 -17.67 -15.61 -7.35
N ALA A 191 -17.08 -16.69 -6.89
CA ALA A 191 -17.38 -18.06 -7.35
C ALA A 191 -18.80 -18.50 -7.03
N GLU A 192 -19.31 -18.20 -5.85
CA GLU A 192 -20.69 -18.53 -5.45
C GLU A 192 -21.72 -17.80 -6.31
N SER A 193 -21.52 -16.51 -6.54
CA SER A 193 -22.40 -15.69 -7.38
C SER A 193 -22.37 -16.13 -8.85
N ILE A 194 -21.20 -16.49 -9.39
CA ILE A 194 -21.05 -17.01 -10.75
C ILE A 194 -21.74 -18.37 -10.89
N ASN A 195 -21.57 -19.28 -9.92
CA ASN A 195 -22.23 -20.58 -9.93
C ASN A 195 -23.76 -20.44 -9.86
N ALA A 196 -24.28 -19.59 -9.00
CA ALA A 196 -25.72 -19.31 -8.90
C ALA A 196 -26.26 -18.74 -10.22
N GLY A 197 -25.54 -17.79 -10.84
CA GLY A 197 -25.86 -17.23 -12.14
C GLY A 197 -25.86 -18.27 -13.27
N LEU A 198 -24.86 -19.16 -13.28
CA LEU A 198 -24.72 -20.22 -14.29
C LEU A 198 -25.82 -21.27 -14.15
N ILE A 199 -26.19 -21.66 -12.94
CA ILE A 199 -27.33 -22.57 -12.69
C ILE A 199 -28.63 -21.96 -13.15
N SER A 200 -28.88 -20.67 -12.84
CA SER A 200 -30.07 -19.95 -13.29
C SER A 200 -30.14 -19.86 -14.82
N PHE A 201 -29.00 -19.60 -15.46
CA PHE A 201 -28.89 -19.60 -16.93
C PHE A 201 -29.24 -20.94 -17.54
N VAL A 202 -28.71 -22.07 -17.01
CA VAL A 202 -29.00 -23.42 -17.51
C VAL A 202 -30.49 -23.75 -17.38
N ILE A 203 -31.10 -23.41 -16.25
CA ILE A 203 -32.54 -23.64 -16.03
C ILE A 203 -33.35 -22.84 -17.04
N ALA A 204 -33.07 -21.56 -17.20
CA ALA A 204 -33.79 -20.71 -18.18
C ALA A 204 -33.61 -21.23 -19.61
N PHE A 205 -32.40 -21.66 -19.97
CA PHE A 205 -32.08 -22.22 -21.28
C PHE A 205 -32.89 -23.49 -21.58
N ILE A 206 -32.97 -24.43 -20.62
CA ILE A 206 -33.77 -25.65 -20.76
C ILE A 206 -35.25 -25.32 -20.94
N LEU A 207 -35.77 -24.33 -20.18
CA LEU A 207 -37.18 -23.91 -20.32
C LEU A 207 -37.46 -23.33 -21.70
N VAL A 208 -36.55 -22.55 -22.29
CA VAL A 208 -36.67 -22.00 -23.64
C VAL A 208 -36.70 -23.13 -24.69
N LEU A 209 -35.78 -24.10 -24.60
CA LEU A 209 -35.75 -25.26 -25.52
C LEU A 209 -37.06 -26.04 -25.44
N LEU A 210 -37.55 -26.33 -24.25
CA LEU A 210 -38.82 -27.04 -24.08
C LEU A 210 -40.00 -26.24 -24.68
N TYR A 211 -40.03 -24.94 -24.44
CA TYR A 211 -41.07 -24.08 -25.02
C TYR A 211 -41.04 -24.09 -26.53
N MET A 212 -39.86 -24.00 -27.17
CA MET A 212 -39.70 -24.02 -28.63
C MET A 212 -40.18 -25.35 -29.23
N ILE A 213 -39.84 -26.49 -28.64
CA ILE A 213 -40.28 -27.82 -29.10
C ILE A 213 -41.81 -27.95 -28.97
N LEU A 214 -42.38 -27.53 -27.85
CA LEU A 214 -43.81 -27.69 -27.58
C LEU A 214 -44.66 -26.79 -28.50
N PHE A 215 -44.21 -25.56 -28.73
CA PHE A 215 -45.00 -24.56 -29.48
C PHE A 215 -44.80 -24.65 -30.98
N TYR A 216 -43.53 -24.82 -31.43
CA TYR A 216 -43.20 -24.82 -32.87
C TYR A 216 -42.97 -26.21 -33.44
N ARG A 217 -43.08 -27.27 -32.63
CA ARG A 217 -42.94 -28.68 -33.07
C ARG A 217 -41.64 -28.91 -33.89
N GLY A 218 -41.71 -29.39 -35.11
CA GLY A 218 -40.56 -29.71 -35.95
C GLY A 218 -39.71 -28.50 -36.33
N ALA A 219 -40.29 -27.30 -36.49
CA ALA A 219 -39.53 -26.06 -36.70
C ALA A 219 -38.79 -25.64 -35.46
N GLY A 220 -39.33 -25.87 -34.26
CA GLY A 220 -38.69 -25.61 -32.98
C GLY A 220 -37.41 -26.44 -32.79
N LEU A 221 -37.41 -27.68 -33.25
CA LEU A 221 -36.25 -28.55 -33.15
C LEU A 221 -35.05 -28.06 -33.98
N VAL A 222 -35.29 -27.50 -35.16
CA VAL A 222 -34.27 -26.87 -36.01
C VAL A 222 -33.75 -25.59 -35.36
N ALA A 223 -34.62 -24.77 -34.78
CA ALA A 223 -34.26 -23.57 -34.07
C ALA A 223 -33.39 -23.88 -32.81
N ASP A 224 -33.76 -24.94 -32.09
CA ASP A 224 -32.99 -25.37 -30.90
C ASP A 224 -31.56 -25.81 -31.25
N ILE A 225 -31.38 -26.51 -32.36
CA ILE A 225 -30.05 -26.88 -32.88
C ILE A 225 -29.25 -25.62 -33.20
N ALA A 226 -29.84 -24.65 -33.88
CA ALA A 226 -29.21 -23.38 -34.20
C ALA A 226 -28.79 -22.60 -32.90
N LEU A 227 -29.70 -22.60 -31.91
CA LEU A 227 -29.45 -21.98 -30.61
C LEU A 227 -28.28 -22.66 -29.86
N LEU A 228 -28.24 -23.98 -29.86
CA LEU A 228 -27.11 -24.74 -29.29
C LEU A 228 -25.80 -24.42 -30.01
N CYS A 229 -25.76 -24.37 -31.33
CA CYS A 229 -24.59 -23.96 -32.10
C CYS A 229 -24.17 -22.53 -31.73
N ASN A 230 -25.09 -21.61 -31.57
CA ASN A 230 -24.80 -20.23 -31.17
C ASN A 230 -24.16 -20.17 -29.79
N VAL A 231 -24.69 -20.90 -28.80
CA VAL A 231 -24.11 -20.99 -27.44
C VAL A 231 -22.67 -21.52 -27.50
N VAL A 232 -22.42 -22.61 -28.25
CA VAL A 232 -21.08 -23.17 -28.38
C VAL A 232 -20.12 -22.19 -29.04
N LEU A 233 -20.53 -21.47 -30.08
CA LEU A 233 -19.70 -20.44 -30.70
C LEU A 233 -19.41 -19.27 -29.77
N LEU A 234 -20.39 -18.81 -29.00
CA LEU A 234 -20.22 -17.75 -28.00
C LEU A 234 -19.20 -18.14 -26.92
N PHE A 235 -19.33 -19.31 -26.34
CA PHE A 235 -18.38 -19.80 -25.38
C PHE A 235 -16.99 -20.03 -26.00
N GLY A 236 -16.94 -20.56 -27.22
CA GLY A 236 -15.68 -20.75 -27.95
C GLY A 236 -14.94 -19.43 -28.19
N THR A 237 -15.66 -18.38 -28.58
CA THR A 237 -15.05 -17.05 -28.77
C THR A 237 -14.58 -16.44 -27.45
N LEU A 238 -15.36 -16.52 -26.38
CA LEU A 238 -14.98 -16.03 -25.05
C LEU A 238 -13.70 -16.70 -24.57
N VAL A 239 -13.60 -18.01 -24.69
CA VAL A 239 -12.40 -18.77 -24.29
C VAL A 239 -11.21 -18.40 -25.17
N SER A 240 -11.42 -18.23 -26.48
CA SER A 240 -10.34 -17.87 -27.42
C SER A 240 -9.73 -16.49 -27.12
N PHE A 241 -10.54 -15.54 -26.64
CA PHE A 241 -10.06 -14.21 -26.23
C PHE A 241 -9.56 -14.16 -24.78
N GLY A 242 -9.56 -15.27 -24.04
CA GLY A 242 -9.15 -15.32 -22.65
C GLY A 242 -10.06 -14.47 -21.72
N ALA A 243 -11.31 -14.24 -22.13
CA ALA A 243 -12.25 -13.42 -21.37
C ALA A 243 -12.69 -14.14 -20.10
N VAL A 244 -12.67 -13.42 -18.97
CA VAL A 244 -13.16 -13.94 -17.69
C VAL A 244 -14.67 -13.83 -17.62
N LEU A 245 -15.34 -14.93 -17.27
CA LEU A 245 -16.78 -14.97 -17.10
C LEU A 245 -17.17 -14.21 -15.81
N THR A 246 -17.75 -13.03 -15.99
CA THR A 246 -18.23 -12.17 -14.90
C THR A 246 -19.76 -12.19 -14.84
N LEU A 247 -20.35 -11.77 -13.70
CA LEU A 247 -21.82 -11.61 -13.59
C LEU A 247 -22.44 -10.79 -14.70
N PRO A 248 -21.91 -9.62 -15.09
CA PRO A 248 -22.38 -8.87 -16.26
C PRO A 248 -22.22 -9.65 -17.57
N GLY A 249 -21.18 -10.48 -17.69
CA GLY A 249 -20.99 -11.35 -18.85
C GLY A 249 -22.07 -12.41 -18.98
N ILE A 250 -22.48 -13.05 -17.88
CA ILE A 250 -23.60 -14.00 -17.86
C ILE A 250 -24.92 -13.30 -18.25
N ALA A 251 -25.17 -12.10 -17.75
CA ALA A 251 -26.36 -11.31 -18.15
C ALA A 251 -26.35 -10.98 -19.64
N GLY A 252 -25.19 -10.67 -20.22
CA GLY A 252 -25.04 -10.46 -21.67
C GLY A 252 -25.34 -11.71 -22.50
N LEU A 253 -24.90 -12.89 -22.02
CA LEU A 253 -25.20 -14.18 -22.64
C LEU A 253 -26.71 -14.44 -22.63
N VAL A 254 -27.39 -14.24 -21.51
CA VAL A 254 -28.86 -14.39 -21.40
C VAL A 254 -29.60 -13.45 -22.35
N LEU A 255 -29.15 -12.20 -22.45
CA LEU A 255 -29.74 -11.21 -23.33
C LEU A 255 -29.58 -11.59 -24.82
N THR A 256 -28.39 -12.04 -25.23
CA THR A 256 -28.15 -12.47 -26.64
C THR A 256 -28.95 -13.70 -27.00
N LEU A 257 -29.12 -14.65 -26.08
CA LEU A 257 -29.98 -15.81 -26.28
C LEU A 257 -31.46 -15.40 -26.36
N GLY A 258 -31.92 -14.49 -25.50
CA GLY A 258 -33.30 -14.00 -25.52
C GLY A 258 -33.66 -13.20 -26.77
N MET A 259 -32.67 -12.59 -27.45
CA MET A 259 -32.91 -11.92 -28.74
C MET A 259 -32.80 -12.86 -29.92
N ALA A 260 -32.20 -14.03 -29.78
CA ALA A 260 -32.00 -15.01 -30.82
C ALA A 260 -33.22 -15.98 -30.98
N VAL A 261 -34.10 -16.02 -29.98
CA VAL A 261 -35.34 -16.78 -29.92
C VAL A 261 -36.52 -15.93 -30.34
#